data_41cd09e28b23966d4e4acf6de69cd393
#
_entry.id   41cd09e28b23966d4e4acf6de69cd393
#
_cell.length_a   1.000
_cell.length_b   1.000
_cell.length_c   1.000
_cell.angle_alpha   90.00
_cell.angle_beta   90.00
_cell.angle_gamma   90.00
#
_symmetry.space_group_name_H-M   'P 1'
#
loop_
_entity.id
_entity.type
_entity.pdbx_description
1 polymer ?
#
loop_
_entity_poly.entity_id
_entity_poly.type
_entity_poly.pdbx_seq_one_letter_code
_entity_poly.pdbx_strand_id
1 'polypeptide(L)'
;MKQTICILLSAISLGCSAKKQTSTFPDGTPISSWFADTTGVELKDMGKPYIITDYGVVNDSTIIQTQKIQEVIDRCHANGGGVIVVPAGTYLTGSLFFKPGCNLYLEENATLKGSDAITHYQIVKTRLEGQTLDYFAALINADHHDGFTIAGKGTLNGNGHKFYDEFWLRRKVIKKCTNLEALRPRLVYISNSNDVKVSGIRMVNSGFWTNHLYKCKRVKYLNLYIYAPTSGYPKGPSTDAIDIDGCEDMLIRGCWVNVNDDGVCLKGGKGTFVDKDSTNAPCRNVIVENCYFKKAGGGVTFGSECYDAKNVIIRDCQFNGTSNILLFKMRPDTPQRYEDVLAENCTGVVTFGIRTRIWTQFYDKKDRDDMPRSVINNVKMKNIKVKSTKQFYTMIPSENYDLGSFSFENIDVTDPVGIMDTSVLGSCKLNKVKLNGKAIK
;
A
#
# COMPACT_ATOMS: atom_id res chain seq x y z
N MET A 1 29.49 -23.76 -54.32
CA MET A 1 29.15 -22.34 -54.17
C MET A 1 28.25 -22.19 -52.97
N LYS A 2 28.77 -21.74 -51.80
CA LYS A 2 27.97 -21.47 -50.58
C LYS A 2 27.76 -19.96 -50.54
N GLN A 3 26.54 -19.51 -50.64
CA GLN A 3 26.19 -18.10 -50.44
C GLN A 3 25.99 -17.84 -48.94
N THR A 4 26.84 -16.98 -48.41
CA THR A 4 26.76 -16.45 -47.05
C THR A 4 25.80 -15.24 -47.08
N ILE A 5 24.66 -15.34 -46.44
CA ILE A 5 23.74 -14.22 -46.21
C ILE A 5 24.17 -13.48 -44.97
N CYS A 6 24.71 -12.26 -45.14
CA CYS A 6 24.93 -11.31 -44.04
C CYS A 6 23.62 -10.63 -43.72
N ILE A 7 23.06 -10.89 -42.54
CA ILE A 7 21.96 -10.14 -41.97
C ILE A 7 22.54 -8.93 -41.22
N LEU A 8 22.35 -7.74 -41.79
CA LEU A 8 22.63 -6.47 -41.08
C LEU A 8 21.54 -6.25 -40.02
N LEU A 9 21.89 -6.43 -38.76
CA LEU A 9 21.06 -5.95 -37.64
C LEU A 9 21.29 -4.43 -37.52
N SER A 10 20.33 -3.63 -37.99
CA SER A 10 20.26 -2.21 -37.68
C SER A 10 19.80 -2.04 -36.22
N ALA A 11 20.70 -1.66 -35.35
CA ALA A 11 20.38 -1.23 -33.99
C ALA A 11 19.63 0.10 -34.06
N ILE A 12 18.29 0.04 -33.90
CA ILE A 12 17.47 1.22 -33.66
C ILE A 12 17.74 1.63 -32.20
N SER A 13 18.61 2.62 -32.00
CA SER A 13 18.76 3.30 -30.73
C SER A 13 17.50 4.12 -30.47
N LEU A 14 16.54 3.54 -29.74
CA LEU A 14 15.46 4.31 -29.13
C LEU A 14 16.10 5.24 -28.10
N GLY A 15 16.28 6.50 -28.49
CA GLY A 15 16.67 7.57 -27.60
C GLY A 15 15.62 7.70 -26.50
N CYS A 16 15.85 7.07 -25.37
CA CYS A 16 15.09 7.28 -24.16
C CYS A 16 15.43 8.68 -23.66
N SER A 17 14.66 9.70 -24.09
CA SER A 17 14.71 11.03 -23.50
C SER A 17 14.33 10.85 -22.02
N ALA A 18 15.29 10.94 -21.12
CA ALA A 18 15.06 10.88 -19.68
C ALA A 18 14.07 11.99 -19.34
N LYS A 19 12.82 11.63 -19.05
CA LYS A 19 11.80 12.59 -18.58
C LYS A 19 12.34 13.24 -17.33
N LYS A 20 12.46 14.57 -17.34
CA LYS A 20 12.93 15.32 -16.17
C LYS A 20 11.95 15.05 -15.02
N GLN A 21 12.38 14.26 -14.06
CA GLN A 21 11.59 13.88 -12.90
C GLN A 21 11.41 15.09 -11.99
N THR A 22 10.23 15.22 -11.39
CA THR A 22 9.92 16.30 -10.43
C THR A 22 10.89 16.19 -9.24
N SER A 23 11.59 17.27 -8.96
CA SER A 23 12.64 17.36 -7.92
C SER A 23 12.13 17.92 -6.58
N THR A 24 10.87 18.37 -6.55
CA THR A 24 10.22 18.91 -5.35
C THR A 24 8.89 18.23 -5.10
N PHE A 25 8.49 18.18 -3.84
CA PHE A 25 7.12 17.85 -3.47
C PHE A 25 6.15 18.94 -3.95
N PRO A 26 4.83 18.66 -4.00
CA PRO A 26 3.85 19.64 -4.49
C PRO A 26 3.78 20.93 -3.67
N ASP A 27 4.25 20.95 -2.42
CA ASP A 27 4.36 22.15 -1.58
C ASP A 27 5.63 22.99 -1.87
N GLY A 28 6.51 22.51 -2.77
CA GLY A 28 7.76 23.15 -3.15
C GLY A 28 8.99 22.68 -2.38
N THR A 29 8.85 21.84 -1.36
CA THR A 29 9.99 21.30 -0.61
C THR A 29 10.81 20.33 -1.48
N PRO A 30 12.17 20.36 -1.42
CA PRO A 30 13.00 19.44 -2.20
C PRO A 30 12.76 17.97 -1.82
N ILE A 31 12.71 17.10 -2.84
CA ILE A 31 12.74 15.66 -2.62
C ILE A 31 14.16 15.25 -2.26
N SER A 32 14.33 14.66 -1.08
CA SER A 32 15.62 14.20 -0.57
C SER A 32 16.26 13.15 -1.51
N SER A 33 17.59 13.16 -1.62
CA SER A 33 18.36 12.14 -2.35
C SER A 33 18.12 10.70 -1.83
N TRP A 34 17.65 10.54 -0.60
CA TRP A 34 17.24 9.26 -0.03
C TRP A 34 16.18 8.55 -0.90
N PHE A 35 15.25 9.29 -1.51
CA PHE A 35 14.25 8.72 -2.43
C PHE A 35 14.84 8.21 -3.75
N ALA A 36 16.03 8.68 -4.15
CA ALA A 36 16.68 8.24 -5.38
C ALA A 36 17.41 6.91 -5.23
N ASP A 37 17.84 6.54 -4.03
CA ASP A 37 18.46 5.24 -3.77
C ASP A 37 17.40 4.13 -3.82
N THR A 38 17.47 3.32 -4.87
CA THR A 38 16.58 2.17 -5.10
C THR A 38 17.38 0.87 -5.22
N THR A 39 18.57 0.84 -4.64
CA THR A 39 19.45 -0.32 -4.63
C THR A 39 18.76 -1.52 -3.98
N GLY A 40 18.80 -2.67 -4.62
CA GLY A 40 18.34 -3.94 -4.04
C GLY A 40 19.17 -4.33 -2.82
N VAL A 41 18.69 -5.31 -2.10
CA VAL A 41 19.40 -5.88 -0.95
C VAL A 41 19.85 -7.28 -1.28
N GLU A 42 21.16 -7.53 -1.17
CA GLU A 42 21.73 -8.85 -1.34
C GLU A 42 21.95 -9.53 0.01
N LEU A 43 21.82 -10.86 0.07
CA LEU A 43 21.98 -11.62 1.33
C LEU A 43 23.32 -11.33 2.03
N LYS A 44 24.41 -11.19 1.25
CA LYS A 44 25.76 -10.91 1.77
C LYS A 44 25.86 -9.58 2.55
N ASP A 45 24.95 -8.64 2.30
CA ASP A 45 24.94 -7.31 2.92
C ASP A 45 24.03 -7.25 4.18
N MET A 46 23.37 -8.36 4.55
CA MET A 46 22.41 -8.44 5.64
C MET A 46 22.97 -8.97 6.96
N GLY A 47 24.30 -9.16 7.04
CA GLY A 47 24.96 -9.67 8.23
C GLY A 47 25.03 -11.20 8.29
N LYS A 48 25.26 -11.76 9.49
CA LYS A 48 25.43 -13.19 9.70
C LYS A 48 24.14 -13.95 9.38
N PRO A 49 24.18 -14.98 8.50
CA PRO A 49 23.01 -15.79 8.20
C PRO A 49 22.70 -16.81 9.31
N TYR A 50 21.41 -16.99 9.58
CA TYR A 50 20.82 -18.03 10.41
C TYR A 50 19.82 -18.80 9.55
N ILE A 51 20.27 -19.88 8.93
CA ILE A 51 19.45 -20.70 8.04
C ILE A 51 18.53 -21.56 8.90
N ILE A 52 17.21 -21.40 8.77
CA ILE A 52 16.24 -22.00 9.71
C ILE A 52 16.36 -23.53 9.77
N THR A 53 16.74 -24.21 8.67
CA THR A 53 16.91 -25.66 8.62
C THR A 53 18.10 -26.16 9.45
N ASP A 54 19.13 -25.34 9.64
CA ASP A 54 20.27 -25.69 10.50
C ASP A 54 19.91 -25.74 11.99
N TYR A 55 18.70 -25.23 12.34
CA TYR A 55 18.15 -25.20 13.69
C TYR A 55 16.94 -26.12 13.84
N GLY A 56 16.79 -27.11 12.95
CA GLY A 56 15.77 -28.16 13.05
C GLY A 56 14.37 -27.75 12.57
N VAL A 57 14.24 -26.64 11.84
CA VAL A 57 13.03 -26.35 11.08
C VAL A 57 13.02 -27.21 9.82
N VAL A 58 11.93 -27.91 9.56
CA VAL A 58 11.85 -28.88 8.45
C VAL A 58 11.01 -28.32 7.30
N ASN A 59 11.37 -28.66 6.07
CA ASN A 59 10.58 -28.32 4.88
C ASN A 59 9.31 -29.17 4.84
N ASP A 60 8.31 -28.74 5.60
CA ASP A 60 6.99 -29.39 5.68
C ASP A 60 5.91 -28.32 5.84
N SER A 61 4.99 -28.29 4.87
CA SER A 61 3.90 -27.32 4.82
C SER A 61 2.68 -27.68 5.69
N THR A 62 2.74 -28.82 6.42
CA THR A 62 1.65 -29.35 7.25
C THR A 62 1.93 -29.24 8.74
N ILE A 63 3.21 -29.12 9.13
CA ILE A 63 3.64 -29.03 10.52
C ILE A 63 3.83 -27.56 10.92
N ILE A 64 3.10 -27.13 11.95
CA ILE A 64 3.28 -25.79 12.51
C ILE A 64 4.63 -25.68 13.24
N GLN A 65 5.47 -24.72 12.85
CA GLN A 65 6.84 -24.59 13.32
C GLN A 65 7.16 -23.21 13.90
N THR A 66 6.11 -22.48 14.30
CA THR A 66 6.21 -21.12 14.82
C THR A 66 7.26 -20.99 15.92
N GLN A 67 7.21 -21.88 16.92
CA GLN A 67 8.14 -21.82 18.05
C GLN A 67 9.59 -22.03 17.60
N LYS A 68 9.87 -23.01 16.76
CA LYS A 68 11.22 -23.29 16.26
C LYS A 68 11.79 -22.12 15.46
N ILE A 69 10.97 -21.52 14.58
CA ILE A 69 11.40 -20.36 13.79
C ILE A 69 11.64 -19.15 14.71
N GLN A 70 10.77 -18.94 15.72
CA GLN A 70 10.94 -17.89 16.70
C GLN A 70 12.22 -18.06 17.52
N GLU A 71 12.56 -19.28 17.92
CA GLU A 71 13.82 -19.58 18.62
C GLU A 71 15.07 -19.21 17.77
N VAL A 72 15.00 -19.37 16.44
CA VAL A 72 16.08 -18.92 15.55
C VAL A 72 16.20 -17.40 15.55
N ILE A 73 15.07 -16.68 15.49
CA ILE A 73 15.04 -15.21 15.58
C ILE A 73 15.60 -14.75 16.93
N ASP A 74 15.20 -15.40 18.02
CA ASP A 74 15.66 -15.05 19.37
C ASP A 74 17.16 -15.28 19.52
N ARG A 75 17.68 -16.38 18.99
CA ARG A 75 19.11 -16.68 18.92
C ARG A 75 19.89 -15.66 18.09
N CYS A 76 19.35 -15.26 16.93
CA CYS A 76 19.95 -14.24 16.10
C CYS A 76 20.09 -12.93 16.90
N HIS A 77 19.04 -12.48 17.56
CA HIS A 77 19.06 -11.29 18.40
C HIS A 77 20.06 -11.40 19.56
N ALA A 78 20.05 -12.52 20.29
CA ALA A 78 20.96 -12.73 21.42
C ALA A 78 22.44 -12.72 21.02
N ASN A 79 22.74 -13.05 19.75
CA ASN A 79 24.09 -13.04 19.20
C ASN A 79 24.47 -11.72 18.45
N GLY A 80 23.74 -10.64 18.67
CA GLY A 80 24.03 -9.33 18.13
C GLY A 80 23.43 -9.03 16.76
N GLY A 81 22.46 -9.87 16.30
CA GLY A 81 21.75 -9.64 15.05
C GLY A 81 22.28 -10.45 13.86
N GLY A 82 21.68 -10.20 12.70
CA GLY A 82 21.98 -10.87 11.44
C GLY A 82 20.73 -11.04 10.58
N VAL A 83 20.67 -12.13 9.82
CA VAL A 83 19.55 -12.39 8.91
C VAL A 83 19.03 -13.82 9.06
N ILE A 84 17.74 -13.93 9.25
CA ILE A 84 17.04 -15.22 9.22
C ILE A 84 16.82 -15.61 7.77
N VAL A 85 17.41 -16.72 7.35
CA VAL A 85 17.32 -17.20 5.98
C VAL A 85 16.31 -18.35 5.92
N VAL A 86 15.30 -18.18 5.08
CA VAL A 86 14.36 -19.23 4.73
C VAL A 86 14.81 -19.83 3.39
N PRO A 87 15.34 -21.05 3.38
CA PRO A 87 15.81 -21.68 2.14
C PRO A 87 14.63 -22.20 1.31
N ALA A 88 14.91 -22.64 0.07
CA ALA A 88 13.90 -23.20 -0.83
C ALA A 88 13.07 -24.28 -0.12
N GLY A 89 11.74 -24.19 -0.22
CA GLY A 89 10.79 -25.07 0.47
C GLY A 89 9.58 -24.31 1.00
N THR A 90 8.69 -25.02 1.70
CA THR A 90 7.49 -24.41 2.31
C THR A 90 7.43 -24.71 3.80
N TYR A 91 7.40 -23.66 4.60
CA TYR A 91 7.46 -23.71 6.06
C TYR A 91 6.21 -23.09 6.65
N LEU A 92 5.41 -23.88 7.39
CA LEU A 92 4.15 -23.45 7.99
C LEU A 92 4.41 -22.80 9.35
N THR A 93 3.87 -21.59 9.56
CA THR A 93 4.04 -20.86 10.82
C THR A 93 2.80 -20.04 11.18
N GLY A 94 2.66 -19.68 12.45
CA GLY A 94 1.80 -18.59 12.93
C GLY A 94 2.58 -17.29 12.98
N SER A 95 2.22 -16.40 13.94
CA SER A 95 2.89 -15.09 14.09
C SER A 95 4.34 -15.21 14.54
N LEU A 96 5.22 -14.50 13.84
CA LEU A 96 6.64 -14.33 14.15
C LEU A 96 6.94 -12.88 14.53
N PHE A 97 7.80 -12.70 15.55
CA PHE A 97 8.19 -11.40 16.07
C PHE A 97 9.70 -11.19 15.86
N PHE A 98 10.02 -10.32 14.92
CA PHE A 98 11.41 -9.95 14.64
C PHE A 98 11.90 -8.92 15.65
N LYS A 99 13.06 -9.20 16.23
CA LYS A 99 13.72 -8.36 17.23
C LYS A 99 14.75 -7.45 16.57
N PRO A 100 15.08 -6.30 17.19
CA PRO A 100 16.08 -5.37 16.66
C PRO A 100 17.38 -6.06 16.23
N GLY A 101 17.88 -5.71 15.06
CA GLY A 101 19.07 -6.31 14.43
C GLY A 101 18.82 -7.60 13.65
N CYS A 102 17.62 -8.19 13.69
CA CYS A 102 17.30 -9.43 12.98
C CYS A 102 16.49 -9.16 11.71
N ASN A 103 17.03 -9.47 10.56
CA ASN A 103 16.42 -9.30 9.25
C ASN A 103 15.84 -10.61 8.71
N LEU A 104 15.07 -10.55 7.62
CA LEU A 104 14.47 -11.72 6.96
C LEU A 104 14.90 -11.78 5.50
N TYR A 105 15.43 -12.92 5.08
CA TYR A 105 15.72 -13.22 3.67
C TYR A 105 15.02 -14.49 3.22
N LEU A 106 14.26 -14.37 2.15
CA LEU A 106 13.54 -15.50 1.53
C LEU A 106 14.26 -15.90 0.25
N GLU A 107 14.91 -17.06 0.22
CA GLU A 107 15.55 -17.55 -0.99
C GLU A 107 14.54 -17.76 -2.13
N GLU A 108 15.06 -17.91 -3.34
CA GLU A 108 14.22 -18.27 -4.48
C GLU A 108 13.56 -19.63 -4.24
N ASN A 109 12.25 -19.75 -4.52
CA ASN A 109 11.39 -20.90 -4.20
C ASN A 109 11.17 -21.16 -2.70
N ALA A 110 11.59 -20.28 -1.81
CA ALA A 110 11.20 -20.32 -0.41
C ALA A 110 9.76 -19.80 -0.24
N THR A 111 8.98 -20.47 0.60
CA THR A 111 7.65 -19.99 1.02
C THR A 111 7.53 -20.07 2.54
N LEU A 112 7.38 -18.93 3.18
CA LEU A 112 6.92 -18.86 4.57
C LEU A 112 5.40 -18.76 4.53
N LYS A 113 4.72 -19.85 4.90
CA LYS A 113 3.27 -20.00 4.80
C LYS A 113 2.60 -19.78 6.16
N GLY A 114 1.65 -18.86 6.21
CA GLY A 114 0.82 -18.63 7.38
C GLY A 114 -0.15 -19.79 7.65
N SER A 115 -0.42 -20.04 8.90
CA SER A 115 -1.49 -20.95 9.31
C SER A 115 -2.86 -20.38 8.93
N ASP A 116 -3.79 -21.25 8.57
CA ASP A 116 -5.19 -20.93 8.37
C ASP A 116 -6.05 -21.07 9.64
N ALA A 117 -5.41 -21.36 10.79
CA ALA A 117 -6.04 -21.38 12.09
C ALA A 117 -5.66 -20.15 12.90
N ILE A 118 -6.66 -19.32 13.25
CA ILE A 118 -6.43 -18.05 13.96
C ILE A 118 -5.78 -18.25 15.34
N THR A 119 -5.95 -19.42 15.95
CA THR A 119 -5.33 -19.77 17.23
C THR A 119 -3.81 -19.86 17.20
N HIS A 120 -3.19 -19.89 16.01
CA HIS A 120 -1.74 -19.85 15.85
C HIS A 120 -1.19 -18.40 15.76
N TYR A 121 -2.06 -17.40 15.92
CA TYR A 121 -1.68 -15.98 15.95
C TYR A 121 -1.95 -15.43 17.35
N GLN A 122 -0.93 -14.83 17.95
CA GLN A 122 -1.04 -14.25 19.29
C GLN A 122 -1.93 -13.02 19.28
N ILE A 123 -2.70 -12.82 20.34
CA ILE A 123 -3.39 -11.55 20.59
C ILE A 123 -2.39 -10.60 21.24
N VAL A 124 -2.24 -9.43 20.64
CA VAL A 124 -1.31 -8.38 21.09
C VAL A 124 -2.00 -7.01 21.03
N LYS A 125 -1.52 -6.08 21.83
CA LYS A 125 -1.90 -4.68 21.66
C LYS A 125 -1.33 -4.18 20.33
N THR A 126 -2.19 -3.75 19.41
CA THR A 126 -1.79 -3.38 18.06
C THR A 126 -2.63 -2.24 17.51
N ARG A 127 -2.14 -1.60 16.45
CA ARG A 127 -2.87 -0.60 15.70
C ARG A 127 -3.66 -1.27 14.58
N LEU A 128 -4.95 -0.92 14.42
CA LEU A 128 -5.79 -1.40 13.34
C LEU A 128 -7.02 -0.48 13.12
N GLU A 129 -7.36 -0.19 11.86
CA GLU A 129 -8.51 0.67 11.49
C GLU A 129 -8.58 1.99 12.27
N GLY A 130 -7.43 2.66 12.44
CA GLY A 130 -7.34 3.97 13.07
C GLY A 130 -7.49 3.96 14.59
N GLN A 131 -7.33 2.82 15.25
CA GLN A 131 -7.42 2.69 16.72
C GLN A 131 -6.39 1.68 17.25
N THR A 132 -6.04 1.82 18.53
CA THR A 132 -5.20 0.87 19.26
C THR A 132 -6.09 -0.07 20.07
N LEU A 133 -5.94 -1.38 19.86
CA LEU A 133 -6.77 -2.42 20.47
C LEU A 133 -6.01 -3.73 20.63
N ASP A 134 -6.57 -4.67 21.35
CA ASP A 134 -6.10 -6.05 21.39
C ASP A 134 -6.64 -6.81 20.19
N TYR A 135 -5.74 -7.31 19.34
CA TYR A 135 -6.09 -8.05 18.14
C TYR A 135 -4.99 -9.03 17.74
N PHE A 136 -5.27 -9.90 16.79
CA PHE A 136 -4.30 -10.88 16.30
C PHE A 136 -3.10 -10.22 15.63
N ALA A 137 -1.92 -10.68 16.01
CA ALA A 137 -0.67 -10.28 15.38
C ALA A 137 -0.65 -10.65 13.89
N ALA A 138 0.18 -9.98 13.11
CA ALA A 138 0.46 -10.37 11.73
C ALA A 138 1.29 -11.66 11.65
N LEU A 139 1.44 -12.21 10.44
CA LEU A 139 2.40 -13.31 10.24
C LEU A 139 3.83 -12.85 10.56
N ILE A 140 4.24 -11.68 10.07
CA ILE A 140 5.51 -11.03 10.37
C ILE A 140 5.26 -9.76 11.16
N ASN A 141 5.87 -9.62 12.32
CA ASN A 141 5.77 -8.44 13.18
C ASN A 141 7.16 -7.90 13.51
N ALA A 142 7.31 -6.58 13.45
CA ALA A 142 8.48 -5.85 13.93
C ALA A 142 8.03 -4.54 14.60
N ASP A 143 8.54 -4.27 15.79
CA ASP A 143 8.24 -3.05 16.54
C ASP A 143 9.53 -2.47 17.10
N HIS A 144 9.72 -1.13 17.02
CA HIS A 144 10.96 -0.45 17.43
C HIS A 144 12.20 -1.11 16.82
N HIS A 145 12.14 -1.45 15.52
CA HIS A 145 13.18 -2.18 14.81
C HIS A 145 13.72 -1.32 13.66
N ASP A 146 14.61 -0.38 13.97
CA ASP A 146 15.29 0.44 12.98
C ASP A 146 16.17 -0.42 12.06
N GLY A 147 16.15 -0.14 10.75
CA GLY A 147 16.89 -0.88 9.73
C GLY A 147 16.27 -2.23 9.34
N PHE A 148 15.07 -2.56 9.83
CA PHE A 148 14.43 -3.84 9.50
C PHE A 148 14.31 -4.06 8.01
N THR A 149 14.86 -5.16 7.55
CA THR A 149 14.88 -5.50 6.13
C THR A 149 14.25 -6.87 5.87
N ILE A 150 13.35 -6.92 4.91
CA ILE A 150 12.82 -8.16 4.31
C ILE A 150 13.24 -8.18 2.85
N ALA A 151 13.99 -9.19 2.42
CA ALA A 151 14.52 -9.26 1.06
C ALA A 151 14.52 -10.69 0.49
N GLY A 152 14.88 -10.80 -0.78
CA GLY A 152 15.01 -12.07 -1.49
C GLY A 152 14.07 -12.19 -2.68
N LYS A 153 13.83 -13.43 -3.12
CA LYS A 153 12.95 -13.77 -4.26
C LYS A 153 11.81 -14.73 -3.87
N GLY A 154 11.73 -15.10 -2.60
CA GLY A 154 10.75 -16.04 -2.08
C GLY A 154 9.38 -15.40 -1.82
N THR A 155 8.54 -16.12 -1.09
CA THR A 155 7.13 -15.78 -0.90
C THR A 155 6.76 -15.72 0.58
N LEU A 156 6.10 -14.65 1.00
CA LEU A 156 5.25 -14.62 2.17
C LEU A 156 3.83 -14.94 1.73
N ASN A 157 3.28 -16.06 2.19
CA ASN A 157 1.93 -16.49 1.85
C ASN A 157 1.05 -16.50 3.10
N GLY A 158 0.09 -15.60 3.17
CA GLY A 158 -0.84 -15.50 4.30
C GLY A 158 -1.84 -16.63 4.40
N ASN A 159 -1.95 -17.49 3.37
CA ASN A 159 -2.88 -18.64 3.34
C ASN A 159 -4.33 -18.26 3.69
N GLY A 160 -4.78 -17.09 3.24
CA GLY A 160 -5.97 -16.38 3.72
C GLY A 160 -7.33 -16.96 3.31
N HIS A 161 -7.39 -17.96 2.44
CA HIS A 161 -8.65 -18.43 1.85
C HIS A 161 -9.72 -18.82 2.87
N LYS A 162 -9.36 -19.56 3.92
CA LYS A 162 -10.29 -19.93 4.99
C LYS A 162 -10.84 -18.71 5.73
N PHE A 163 -10.00 -17.71 5.99
CA PHE A 163 -10.41 -16.44 6.60
C PHE A 163 -11.35 -15.65 5.67
N TYR A 164 -11.20 -15.76 4.35
CA TYR A 164 -12.12 -15.14 3.40
C TYR A 164 -13.51 -15.79 3.44
N ASP A 165 -13.56 -17.12 3.47
CA ASP A 165 -14.81 -17.87 3.58
C ASP A 165 -15.55 -17.49 4.87
N GLU A 166 -14.87 -17.51 6.01
CA GLU A 166 -15.42 -17.14 7.30
C GLU A 166 -15.96 -15.71 7.32
N PHE A 167 -15.21 -14.76 6.73
CA PHE A 167 -15.66 -13.37 6.62
C PHE A 167 -16.95 -13.23 5.80
N TRP A 168 -17.00 -13.83 4.63
CA TRP A 168 -18.16 -13.72 3.77
C TRP A 168 -19.38 -14.47 4.30
N LEU A 169 -19.19 -15.62 4.93
CA LEU A 169 -20.25 -16.35 5.63
C LEU A 169 -20.82 -15.53 6.79
N ARG A 170 -19.94 -14.94 7.61
CA ARG A 170 -20.36 -14.07 8.72
C ARG A 170 -21.18 -12.88 8.22
N ARG A 171 -20.74 -12.22 7.15
CA ARG A 171 -21.49 -11.08 6.56
C ARG A 171 -22.82 -11.45 5.92
N LYS A 172 -23.00 -12.67 5.48
CA LYS A 172 -24.32 -13.17 5.02
C LYS A 172 -25.31 -13.23 6.17
N VAL A 173 -24.86 -13.64 7.36
CA VAL A 173 -25.70 -13.78 8.55
C VAL A 173 -25.85 -12.46 9.30
N ILE A 174 -24.75 -11.74 9.51
CA ILE A 174 -24.68 -10.49 10.25
C ILE A 174 -24.36 -9.34 9.30
N LYS A 175 -25.37 -8.71 8.72
CA LYS A 175 -25.20 -7.65 7.68
C LYS A 175 -24.35 -6.46 8.13
N LYS A 176 -24.37 -6.13 9.43
CA LYS A 176 -23.58 -5.01 10.01
C LYS A 176 -22.28 -5.46 10.65
N CYS A 177 -21.86 -6.70 10.45
CA CYS A 177 -20.59 -7.21 10.95
C CYS A 177 -19.42 -6.30 10.53
N THR A 178 -18.63 -5.87 11.52
CA THR A 178 -17.43 -5.08 11.29
C THR A 178 -16.29 -5.94 10.68
N ASN A 179 -15.24 -5.31 10.20
CA ASN A 179 -14.08 -6.06 9.73
C ASN A 179 -13.37 -6.79 10.88
N LEU A 180 -13.40 -6.22 12.09
CA LEU A 180 -12.70 -6.72 13.27
C LEU A 180 -13.40 -7.92 13.91
N GLU A 181 -14.71 -8.07 13.72
CA GLU A 181 -15.47 -9.23 14.20
C GLU A 181 -15.20 -10.50 13.39
N ALA A 182 -14.67 -10.37 12.18
CA ALA A 182 -14.17 -11.49 11.38
C ALA A 182 -12.67 -11.64 11.62
N LEU A 183 -12.31 -12.58 12.47
CA LEU A 183 -10.96 -12.75 12.98
C LEU A 183 -9.98 -13.16 11.86
N ARG A 184 -9.02 -12.29 11.53
CA ARG A 184 -8.11 -12.47 10.40
C ARG A 184 -6.75 -11.82 10.68
N PRO A 185 -5.62 -12.51 10.44
CA PRO A 185 -4.31 -11.90 10.61
C PRO A 185 -3.93 -11.04 9.40
N ARG A 186 -3.19 -9.96 9.62
CA ARG A 186 -2.43 -9.25 8.58
C ARG A 186 -1.24 -10.11 8.15
N LEU A 187 -0.63 -9.77 6.97
CA LEU A 187 0.58 -10.49 6.55
C LEU A 187 1.84 -9.89 7.21
N VAL A 188 2.05 -8.59 7.10
CA VAL A 188 3.20 -7.89 7.68
C VAL A 188 2.69 -6.69 8.49
N TYR A 189 3.19 -6.53 9.71
CA TYR A 189 2.98 -5.36 10.55
C TYR A 189 4.32 -4.86 11.08
N ILE A 190 4.65 -3.60 10.77
CA ILE A 190 5.85 -2.94 11.23
C ILE A 190 5.45 -1.63 11.89
N SER A 191 5.94 -1.39 13.11
CA SER A 191 5.58 -0.20 13.88
C SER A 191 6.80 0.47 14.50
N ASN A 192 6.70 1.80 14.71
CA ASN A 192 7.68 2.62 15.43
C ASN A 192 9.14 2.42 14.95
N SER A 193 9.35 2.21 13.64
CA SER A 193 10.63 1.78 13.07
C SER A 193 11.09 2.72 11.97
N ASN A 194 12.39 2.99 11.91
CA ASN A 194 13.01 3.83 10.91
C ASN A 194 13.87 3.01 9.94
N ASP A 195 14.09 3.53 8.72
CA ASP A 195 14.97 2.94 7.70
C ASP A 195 14.59 1.51 7.30
N VAL A 196 13.27 1.23 7.23
CA VAL A 196 12.74 -0.08 6.87
C VAL A 196 12.84 -0.30 5.36
N LYS A 197 13.22 -1.52 4.95
CA LYS A 197 13.30 -1.88 3.53
C LYS A 197 12.67 -3.25 3.26
N VAL A 198 11.76 -3.30 2.29
CA VAL A 198 11.16 -4.55 1.81
C VAL A 198 11.36 -4.63 0.31
N SER A 199 12.04 -5.66 -0.19
CA SER A 199 12.39 -5.72 -1.60
C SER A 199 12.40 -7.12 -2.22
N GLY A 200 11.92 -7.20 -3.48
CA GLY A 200 12.07 -8.35 -4.37
C GLY A 200 11.14 -9.53 -4.11
N ILE A 201 10.49 -9.60 -2.96
CA ILE A 201 9.68 -10.75 -2.55
C ILE A 201 8.25 -10.72 -3.10
N ARG A 202 7.59 -11.88 -3.00
CA ARG A 202 6.17 -12.05 -3.29
C ARG A 202 5.38 -12.08 -1.98
N MET A 203 4.27 -11.36 -1.93
CA MET A 203 3.34 -11.31 -0.82
C MET A 203 1.95 -11.72 -1.31
N VAL A 204 1.44 -12.85 -0.87
CA VAL A 204 0.22 -13.41 -1.43
C VAL A 204 -0.77 -13.86 -0.37
N ASN A 205 -2.05 -13.75 -0.70
CA ASN A 205 -3.17 -14.29 0.06
C ASN A 205 -3.18 -13.89 1.54
N SER A 206 -2.93 -12.61 1.85
CA SER A 206 -3.05 -12.12 3.23
C SER A 206 -4.47 -12.32 3.76
N GLY A 207 -4.64 -12.68 5.02
CA GLY A 207 -5.97 -12.83 5.63
C GLY A 207 -6.72 -11.51 5.76
N PHE A 208 -5.99 -10.41 5.95
CA PHE A 208 -6.47 -9.02 6.07
C PHE A 208 -5.51 -8.09 5.32
N TRP A 209 -5.20 -6.88 5.80
CA TRP A 209 -4.22 -5.98 5.18
C TRP A 209 -2.88 -6.69 4.93
N THR A 210 -2.32 -6.52 3.74
CA THR A 210 -1.08 -7.22 3.37
C THR A 210 0.13 -6.62 4.08
N ASN A 211 0.32 -5.31 3.95
CA ASN A 211 1.39 -4.59 4.66
C ASN A 211 0.77 -3.46 5.46
N HIS A 212 1.02 -3.42 6.74
CA HIS A 212 0.60 -2.34 7.61
C HIS A 212 1.81 -1.73 8.31
N LEU A 213 2.06 -0.46 8.02
CA LEU A 213 3.12 0.34 8.62
C LEU A 213 2.50 1.35 9.56
N TYR A 214 2.97 1.41 10.81
CA TYR A 214 2.46 2.36 11.80
C TYR A 214 3.59 3.17 12.42
N LYS A 215 3.52 4.52 12.29
CA LYS A 215 4.52 5.44 12.82
C LYS A 215 5.96 5.08 12.41
N CYS A 216 6.14 4.71 11.15
CA CYS A 216 7.46 4.44 10.57
C CYS A 216 7.97 5.64 9.78
N LYS A 217 9.30 5.78 9.69
CA LYS A 217 9.95 6.82 8.92
C LYS A 217 11.05 6.26 8.02
N ARG A 218 11.21 6.81 6.82
CA ARG A 218 12.16 6.37 5.79
C ARG A 218 11.99 4.90 5.44
N VAL A 219 10.86 4.58 4.81
CA VAL A 219 10.50 3.21 4.42
C VAL A 219 10.53 3.05 2.90
N LYS A 220 11.17 1.99 2.41
CA LYS A 220 11.22 1.63 0.99
C LYS A 220 10.58 0.27 0.73
N TYR A 221 9.60 0.25 -0.18
CA TYR A 221 8.99 -0.95 -0.74
C TYR A 221 9.33 -1.03 -2.21
N LEU A 222 10.21 -1.98 -2.59
CA LEU A 222 10.86 -2.04 -3.91
C LEU A 222 10.58 -3.36 -4.61
N ASN A 223 10.05 -3.29 -5.84
CA ASN A 223 9.90 -4.44 -6.74
C ASN A 223 9.13 -5.62 -6.13
N LEU A 224 8.05 -5.34 -5.42
CA LEU A 224 7.22 -6.36 -4.78
C LEU A 224 6.15 -6.89 -5.73
N TYR A 225 5.83 -8.18 -5.59
CA TYR A 225 4.63 -8.77 -6.16
C TYR A 225 3.59 -8.96 -5.06
N ILE A 226 2.46 -8.23 -5.11
CA ILE A 226 1.43 -8.26 -4.09
C ILE A 226 0.11 -8.74 -4.71
N TYR A 227 -0.41 -9.85 -4.18
CA TYR A 227 -1.59 -10.51 -4.73
C TYR A 227 -2.58 -10.97 -3.65
N ALA A 228 -3.86 -10.69 -3.89
CA ALA A 228 -4.98 -11.36 -3.24
C ALA A 228 -6.10 -11.62 -4.27
N PRO A 229 -6.95 -12.65 -4.10
CA PRO A 229 -8.02 -12.95 -5.05
C PRO A 229 -8.98 -11.78 -5.24
N THR A 230 -9.22 -11.37 -6.49
CA THR A 230 -10.07 -10.24 -6.86
C THR A 230 -11.33 -10.65 -7.62
N SER A 231 -11.43 -11.92 -8.01
CA SER A 231 -12.55 -12.51 -8.73
C SER A 231 -12.76 -13.95 -8.26
N GLY A 232 -13.92 -14.50 -8.56
CA GLY A 232 -14.33 -15.80 -8.02
C GLY A 232 -14.79 -15.69 -6.58
N TYR A 233 -14.92 -16.84 -5.90
CA TYR A 233 -15.27 -16.94 -4.49
C TYR A 233 -14.33 -17.94 -3.81
N PRO A 234 -13.80 -17.61 -2.64
CA PRO A 234 -13.92 -16.33 -1.94
C PRO A 234 -12.95 -15.25 -2.48
N LYS A 235 -13.41 -14.00 -2.54
CA LYS A 235 -12.53 -12.85 -2.77
C LYS A 235 -11.83 -12.49 -1.47
N GLY A 236 -10.61 -11.96 -1.56
CA GLY A 236 -9.88 -11.47 -0.38
C GLY A 236 -10.51 -10.18 0.18
N PRO A 237 -11.22 -10.21 1.31
CA PRO A 237 -11.85 -9.03 1.87
C PRO A 237 -10.85 -8.17 2.62
N SER A 238 -10.85 -6.85 2.40
CA SER A 238 -9.94 -5.88 3.03
C SER A 238 -8.46 -6.31 2.89
N THR A 239 -8.08 -6.76 1.68
CA THR A 239 -6.71 -7.18 1.38
C THR A 239 -5.94 -6.04 0.72
N ASP A 240 -5.94 -4.88 1.38
CA ASP A 240 -5.16 -3.71 0.99
C ASP A 240 -3.70 -4.10 0.79
N ALA A 241 -3.02 -3.56 -0.26
CA ALA A 241 -1.65 -3.97 -0.53
C ALA A 241 -0.66 -3.33 0.43
N ILE A 242 -0.76 -2.01 0.64
CA ILE A 242 0.15 -1.26 1.53
C ILE A 242 -0.65 -0.18 2.26
N ASP A 243 -0.78 -0.31 3.57
CA ASP A 243 -1.39 0.65 4.49
C ASP A 243 -0.30 1.44 5.21
N ILE A 244 -0.30 2.75 5.00
CA ILE A 244 0.64 3.72 5.57
C ILE A 244 -0.10 4.46 6.68
N ASP A 245 0.07 4.04 7.95
CA ASP A 245 -0.64 4.59 9.10
C ASP A 245 0.28 5.55 9.90
N GLY A 246 0.14 6.84 9.61
CA GLY A 246 0.92 7.88 10.30
C GLY A 246 2.43 7.79 10.05
N CYS A 247 2.85 7.52 8.81
CA CYS A 247 4.27 7.37 8.45
C CYS A 247 4.80 8.57 7.66
N GLU A 248 6.13 8.72 7.65
CA GLU A 248 6.84 9.79 6.96
C GLU A 248 7.96 9.23 6.07
N ASP A 249 8.21 9.88 4.91
CA ASP A 249 9.24 9.51 3.95
C ASP A 249 9.08 8.08 3.42
N MET A 250 8.07 7.88 2.58
CA MET A 250 7.69 6.59 2.04
C MET A 250 7.98 6.49 0.54
N LEU A 251 8.75 5.49 0.11
CA LEU A 251 8.94 5.16 -1.30
C LEU A 251 8.38 3.79 -1.64
N ILE A 252 7.37 3.75 -2.51
CA ILE A 252 6.83 2.52 -3.10
C ILE A 252 7.17 2.54 -4.59
N ARG A 253 8.04 1.63 -5.04
CA ARG A 253 8.53 1.63 -6.42
C ARG A 253 8.58 0.25 -7.05
N GLY A 254 8.17 0.18 -8.32
CA GLY A 254 8.30 -1.03 -9.13
C GLY A 254 7.40 -2.19 -8.69
N CYS A 255 6.37 -1.91 -7.88
CA CYS A 255 5.50 -2.95 -7.35
C CYS A 255 4.42 -3.35 -8.36
N TRP A 256 4.15 -4.65 -8.43
CA TRP A 256 3.01 -5.20 -9.12
C TRP A 256 1.90 -5.53 -8.10
N VAL A 257 0.72 -4.93 -8.27
CA VAL A 257 -0.37 -4.99 -7.30
C VAL A 257 -1.65 -5.53 -7.95
N ASN A 258 -2.22 -6.58 -7.35
CA ASN A 258 -3.53 -7.11 -7.70
C ASN A 258 -4.25 -7.58 -6.43
N VAL A 259 -5.06 -6.72 -5.85
CA VAL A 259 -5.74 -6.94 -4.57
C VAL A 259 -7.22 -6.57 -4.67
N ASN A 260 -8.02 -7.08 -3.74
CA ASN A 260 -9.46 -6.86 -3.78
C ASN A 260 -9.90 -5.60 -2.99
N ASP A 261 -8.97 -4.91 -2.35
CA ASP A 261 -9.19 -3.61 -1.70
C ASP A 261 -8.15 -2.59 -2.16
N ASP A 262 -7.79 -1.59 -1.38
CA ASP A 262 -6.93 -0.48 -1.81
C ASP A 262 -5.50 -0.92 -2.18
N GLY A 263 -4.88 -0.22 -3.15
CA GLY A 263 -3.49 -0.44 -3.55
C GLY A 263 -2.52 0.14 -2.51
N VAL A 264 -2.33 1.46 -2.52
CA VAL A 264 -1.63 2.18 -1.45
C VAL A 264 -2.65 3.01 -0.71
N CYS A 265 -2.77 2.80 0.60
CA CYS A 265 -3.77 3.45 1.43
C CYS A 265 -3.13 4.25 2.55
N LEU A 266 -3.41 5.55 2.61
CA LEU A 266 -2.97 6.42 3.68
C LEU A 266 -3.95 6.32 4.84
N LYS A 267 -3.42 6.05 6.03
CA LYS A 267 -4.14 5.97 7.30
C LYS A 267 -3.55 7.00 8.28
N GLY A 268 -3.95 7.01 9.52
CA GLY A 268 -3.41 7.95 10.50
C GLY A 268 -4.32 8.14 11.71
N GLY A 269 -5.56 7.70 11.58
CA GLY A 269 -6.57 7.80 12.63
C GLY A 269 -7.93 8.22 12.11
N LYS A 270 -8.95 8.08 12.96
CA LYS A 270 -10.35 8.46 12.71
C LYS A 270 -11.04 8.93 13.97
N GLY A 271 -12.18 9.57 13.78
CA GLY A 271 -13.07 10.01 14.86
C GLY A 271 -12.99 11.50 15.15
N THR A 272 -13.97 11.99 15.87
CA THR A 272 -14.20 13.41 16.13
C THR A 272 -13.02 14.12 16.83
N PHE A 273 -12.23 13.40 17.63
CA PHE A 273 -11.08 13.91 18.38
C PHE A 273 -9.75 13.35 17.87
N VAL A 274 -9.67 12.93 16.62
CA VAL A 274 -8.49 12.30 16.02
C VAL A 274 -7.22 13.14 16.13
N ASP A 275 -7.35 14.44 16.00
CA ASP A 275 -6.28 15.44 16.09
C ASP A 275 -5.79 15.73 17.53
N LYS A 276 -6.53 15.26 18.53
CA LYS A 276 -6.20 15.40 19.96
C LYS A 276 -5.66 14.09 20.57
N ASP A 277 -5.68 12.98 19.82
CA ASP A 277 -5.21 11.67 20.27
C ASP A 277 -3.78 11.42 19.78
N SER A 278 -2.82 11.37 20.69
CA SER A 278 -1.38 11.18 20.41
C SER A 278 -1.04 9.81 19.81
N THR A 279 -1.95 8.84 19.83
CA THR A 279 -1.76 7.57 19.12
C THR A 279 -1.89 7.75 17.62
N ASN A 280 -2.57 8.80 17.13
CA ASN A 280 -2.67 9.15 15.74
C ASN A 280 -1.43 9.94 15.26
N ALA A 281 -1.14 9.85 13.97
CA ALA A 281 -0.07 10.61 13.34
C ALA A 281 -0.40 10.91 11.87
N PRO A 282 0.09 12.03 11.31
CA PRO A 282 -0.12 12.37 9.90
C PRO A 282 0.76 11.54 8.98
N CYS A 283 0.34 11.40 7.70
CA CYS A 283 1.16 10.88 6.64
C CYS A 283 1.90 12.01 5.90
N ARG A 284 3.20 11.85 5.67
CA ARG A 284 4.04 12.88 5.03
C ARG A 284 4.97 12.29 4.00
N ASN A 285 5.18 12.99 2.88
CA ASN A 285 6.22 12.70 1.90
C ASN A 285 6.14 11.28 1.34
N VAL A 286 5.03 10.94 0.67
CA VAL A 286 4.79 9.60 0.09
C VAL A 286 4.99 9.66 -1.42
N ILE A 287 5.87 8.81 -1.97
CA ILE A 287 6.07 8.64 -3.41
C ILE A 287 5.72 7.22 -3.81
N VAL A 288 4.77 7.10 -4.75
CA VAL A 288 4.40 5.85 -5.42
C VAL A 288 4.79 5.98 -6.88
N GLU A 289 5.75 5.19 -7.36
CA GLU A 289 6.26 5.36 -8.71
C GLU A 289 6.58 4.05 -9.43
N ASN A 290 6.47 4.07 -10.76
CA ASN A 290 6.77 2.91 -11.61
C ASN A 290 6.03 1.62 -11.20
N CYS A 291 4.83 1.75 -10.62
CA CYS A 291 4.02 0.64 -10.19
C CYS A 291 2.99 0.23 -11.25
N TYR A 292 2.67 -1.06 -11.28
CA TYR A 292 1.60 -1.61 -12.09
C TYR A 292 0.45 -2.09 -11.21
N PHE A 293 -0.70 -1.43 -11.33
CA PHE A 293 -1.93 -1.80 -10.62
C PHE A 293 -2.84 -2.59 -11.56
N LYS A 294 -2.82 -3.91 -11.46
CA LYS A 294 -3.72 -4.77 -12.25
C LYS A 294 -5.16 -4.62 -11.77
N LYS A 295 -5.38 -4.64 -10.46
CA LYS A 295 -6.65 -4.32 -9.81
C LYS A 295 -6.41 -3.86 -8.37
N ALA A 296 -7.12 -2.82 -7.96
CA ALA A 296 -7.18 -2.31 -6.59
C ALA A 296 -8.36 -1.34 -6.44
N GLY A 297 -8.72 -1.00 -5.21
CA GLY A 297 -9.70 0.04 -4.91
C GLY A 297 -9.24 1.43 -5.33
N GLY A 298 -7.97 1.75 -5.09
CA GLY A 298 -7.30 2.96 -5.54
C GLY A 298 -5.82 2.71 -5.80
N GLY A 299 -5.21 3.46 -6.72
CA GLY A 299 -3.75 3.54 -6.82
C GLY A 299 -3.21 4.15 -5.54
N VAL A 300 -3.69 5.37 -5.21
CA VAL A 300 -3.54 5.95 -3.88
C VAL A 300 -4.92 6.30 -3.33
N THR A 301 -5.23 5.79 -2.13
CA THR A 301 -6.45 6.06 -1.39
C THR A 301 -6.12 6.83 -0.11
N PHE A 302 -6.85 7.91 0.13
CA PHE A 302 -6.80 8.70 1.36
C PHE A 302 -7.94 8.24 2.28
N GLY A 303 -7.59 7.52 3.33
CA GLY A 303 -8.57 7.03 4.31
C GLY A 303 -9.14 5.62 4.03
N SER A 304 -10.28 5.33 4.64
CA SER A 304 -11.14 6.24 5.45
C SER A 304 -10.51 6.69 6.78
N GLU A 305 -9.63 5.93 7.40
CA GLU A 305 -8.98 6.21 8.69
C GLU A 305 -7.70 7.04 8.50
N CYS A 306 -7.79 8.16 7.78
CA CYS A 306 -6.71 9.13 7.60
C CYS A 306 -7.25 10.51 7.94
N TYR A 307 -6.62 11.18 8.89
CA TYR A 307 -7.06 12.54 9.25
C TYR A 307 -6.18 13.63 8.61
N ASP A 308 -4.90 13.33 8.32
CA ASP A 308 -3.99 14.32 7.77
C ASP A 308 -2.95 13.64 6.86
N ALA A 309 -2.88 14.07 5.60
CA ALA A 309 -1.88 13.63 4.63
C ALA A 309 -1.40 14.80 3.75
N LYS A 310 -0.08 14.92 3.59
CA LYS A 310 0.54 15.98 2.81
C LYS A 310 1.75 15.47 2.01
N ASN A 311 2.01 16.07 0.85
CA ASN A 311 3.11 15.73 -0.04
C ASN A 311 3.04 14.29 -0.55
N VAL A 312 2.00 13.99 -1.34
CA VAL A 312 1.77 12.67 -1.91
C VAL A 312 1.93 12.72 -3.43
N ILE A 313 2.84 11.92 -3.97
CA ILE A 313 3.10 11.80 -5.39
C ILE A 313 2.79 10.37 -5.86
N ILE A 314 1.97 10.24 -6.91
CA ILE A 314 1.86 9.01 -7.69
C ILE A 314 2.28 9.31 -9.12
N ARG A 315 3.33 8.64 -9.61
CA ARG A 315 3.89 8.94 -10.93
C ARG A 315 4.39 7.72 -11.69
N ASP A 316 4.40 7.83 -13.01
CA ASP A 316 4.91 6.82 -13.92
C ASP A 316 4.25 5.44 -13.69
N CYS A 317 2.97 5.44 -13.29
CA CYS A 317 2.22 4.24 -12.94
C CYS A 317 1.28 3.80 -14.07
N GLN A 318 1.07 2.48 -14.18
CA GLN A 318 0.12 1.88 -15.10
C GLN A 318 -1.06 1.24 -14.34
N PHE A 319 -2.26 1.42 -14.88
CA PHE A 319 -3.50 0.88 -14.32
C PHE A 319 -4.17 -0.06 -15.32
N ASN A 320 -4.65 -1.20 -14.86
CA ASN A 320 -5.39 -2.14 -15.70
C ASN A 320 -6.60 -2.73 -14.96
N GLY A 321 -7.61 -1.89 -14.71
CA GLY A 321 -8.85 -2.27 -14.02
C GLY A 321 -8.92 -1.84 -12.55
N THR A 322 -8.01 -0.97 -12.11
CA THR A 322 -8.06 -0.32 -10.79
C THR A 322 -9.26 0.62 -10.70
N SER A 323 -9.88 0.68 -9.52
CA SER A 323 -11.08 1.50 -9.38
C SER A 323 -10.80 3.00 -9.51
N ASN A 324 -9.70 3.52 -8.92
CA ASN A 324 -9.36 4.94 -8.96
C ASN A 324 -7.85 5.16 -9.13
N ILE A 325 -7.41 6.26 -9.74
CA ILE A 325 -6.03 6.75 -9.60
C ILE A 325 -5.88 7.37 -8.21
N LEU A 326 -6.74 8.35 -7.89
CA LEU A 326 -6.82 9.00 -6.58
C LEU A 326 -8.23 8.84 -6.01
N LEU A 327 -8.33 8.34 -4.77
CA LEU A 327 -9.58 8.21 -4.04
C LEU A 327 -9.48 8.92 -2.69
N PHE A 328 -10.37 9.87 -2.45
CA PHE A 328 -10.52 10.57 -1.17
C PHE A 328 -11.76 10.07 -0.45
N LYS A 329 -11.59 9.28 0.60
CA LYS A 329 -12.68 8.80 1.47
C LYS A 329 -12.91 9.82 2.59
N MET A 330 -13.95 10.63 2.46
CA MET A 330 -14.26 11.72 3.38
C MET A 330 -15.24 11.27 4.45
N ARG A 331 -14.82 11.35 5.71
CA ARG A 331 -15.62 10.96 6.88
C ARG A 331 -16.24 12.19 7.55
N PRO A 332 -17.58 12.23 7.73
CA PRO A 332 -18.22 13.34 8.44
C PRO A 332 -17.91 13.39 9.95
N ASP A 333 -17.40 12.30 10.54
CA ASP A 333 -17.02 12.19 11.96
C ASP A 333 -15.54 12.45 12.22
N THR A 334 -14.77 12.87 11.22
CA THR A 334 -13.31 13.01 11.33
C THR A 334 -12.88 14.29 10.64
N PRO A 335 -12.18 15.23 11.31
CA PRO A 335 -11.54 16.35 10.65
C PRO A 335 -10.41 15.83 9.79
N GLN A 336 -10.52 16.00 8.45
CA GLN A 336 -9.57 15.45 7.49
C GLN A 336 -8.90 16.54 6.68
N ARG A 337 -7.58 16.45 6.50
CA ARG A 337 -6.79 17.39 5.74
C ARG A 337 -5.91 16.65 4.72
N TYR A 338 -6.20 16.83 3.43
CA TYR A 338 -5.45 16.23 2.34
C TYR A 338 -4.92 17.32 1.44
N GLU A 339 -3.61 17.52 1.45
CA GLU A 339 -2.98 18.63 0.75
C GLU A 339 -1.74 18.20 -0.04
N ASP A 340 -1.42 18.97 -1.07
CA ASP A 340 -0.19 18.85 -1.84
C ASP A 340 -0.06 17.45 -2.49
N VAL A 341 -1.02 17.13 -3.36
CA VAL A 341 -1.13 15.83 -4.05
C VAL A 341 -0.81 16.00 -5.54
N LEU A 342 0.06 15.15 -6.07
CA LEU A 342 0.39 15.10 -7.50
C LEU A 342 0.19 13.69 -8.06
N ALA A 343 -0.62 13.58 -9.12
CA ALA A 343 -0.64 12.40 -9.98
C ALA A 343 -0.05 12.79 -11.34
N GLU A 344 1.05 12.15 -11.76
CA GLU A 344 1.68 12.48 -13.05
C GLU A 344 2.09 11.25 -13.87
N ASN A 345 2.06 11.38 -15.21
CA ASN A 345 2.49 10.35 -16.16
C ASN A 345 1.79 9.00 -15.94
N CYS A 346 0.50 9.00 -15.59
CA CYS A 346 -0.26 7.78 -15.36
C CYS A 346 -1.05 7.36 -16.62
N THR A 347 -1.06 6.05 -16.90
CA THR A 347 -1.69 5.51 -18.11
C THR A 347 -2.54 4.28 -17.81
N GLY A 348 -3.45 3.92 -18.73
CA GLY A 348 -4.14 2.63 -18.72
C GLY A 348 -5.66 2.70 -18.58
N VAL A 349 -6.26 1.77 -17.83
CA VAL A 349 -7.72 1.62 -17.68
C VAL A 349 -8.08 1.71 -16.20
N VAL A 350 -9.03 2.59 -15.88
CA VAL A 350 -9.54 2.80 -14.52
C VAL A 350 -11.06 2.82 -14.51
N THR A 351 -11.69 2.65 -13.37
CA THR A 351 -13.14 2.87 -13.25
C THR A 351 -13.41 4.37 -13.11
N PHE A 352 -12.63 5.05 -12.25
CA PHE A 352 -12.64 6.50 -12.03
C PHE A 352 -11.20 7.02 -12.05
N GLY A 353 -10.99 8.24 -12.48
CA GLY A 353 -9.68 8.88 -12.41
C GLY A 353 -9.42 9.47 -11.01
N ILE A 354 -10.17 10.52 -10.69
CA ILE A 354 -10.13 11.17 -9.39
C ILE A 354 -11.54 11.19 -8.78
N ARG A 355 -11.61 10.87 -7.48
CA ARG A 355 -12.91 10.71 -6.83
C ARG A 355 -12.89 11.14 -5.37
N THR A 356 -13.92 11.88 -4.93
CA THR A 356 -14.33 11.95 -3.52
C THR A 356 -15.44 10.95 -3.22
N ARG A 357 -15.45 10.41 -2.03
CA ARG A 357 -16.51 9.53 -1.54
C ARG A 357 -16.80 9.82 -0.07
N ILE A 358 -18.02 10.18 0.23
CA ILE A 358 -18.48 10.28 1.62
C ILE A 358 -18.50 8.88 2.21
N TRP A 359 -17.82 8.71 3.36
CA TRP A 359 -17.63 7.42 4.00
C TRP A 359 -18.25 7.41 5.39
N THR A 360 -19.31 6.64 5.54
CA THR A 360 -20.10 6.57 6.79
C THR A 360 -20.03 5.21 7.48
N GLN A 361 -19.17 4.31 6.97
CA GLN A 361 -19.00 2.99 7.58
C GLN A 361 -18.36 3.14 8.96
N PHE A 362 -19.00 2.54 9.97
CA PHE A 362 -18.57 2.63 11.38
C PHE A 362 -18.41 4.07 11.87
N TYR A 363 -19.38 4.90 11.46
CA TYR A 363 -19.48 6.30 11.82
C TYR A 363 -19.84 6.46 13.29
N ASP A 364 -19.11 7.28 14.01
CA ASP A 364 -19.34 7.62 15.42
C ASP A 364 -19.00 9.09 15.64
N LYS A 365 -19.96 9.97 15.35
CA LYS A 365 -19.82 11.40 15.60
C LYS A 365 -20.15 11.70 17.04
N LYS A 366 -19.17 12.28 17.75
CA LYS A 366 -19.33 12.82 19.10
C LYS A 366 -19.52 14.33 19.02
N ASP A 367 -20.11 14.90 20.04
CA ASP A 367 -20.27 16.35 20.14
C ASP A 367 -18.90 17.01 20.32
N ARG A 368 -18.60 17.95 19.42
CA ARG A 368 -17.38 18.74 19.43
C ARG A 368 -17.62 20.05 18.67
N ASP A 369 -17.66 21.18 19.39
CA ASP A 369 -17.91 22.50 18.82
C ASP A 369 -16.74 23.03 17.98
N ASP A 370 -15.51 22.71 18.38
CA ASP A 370 -14.26 23.17 17.73
C ASP A 370 -13.69 22.19 16.70
N MET A 371 -14.50 21.28 16.14
CA MET A 371 -14.01 20.33 15.15
C MET A 371 -13.60 21.06 13.87
N PRO A 372 -12.32 20.95 13.44
CA PRO A 372 -11.86 21.58 12.20
C PRO A 372 -12.64 21.08 10.99
N ARG A 373 -12.94 21.98 10.06
CA ARG A 373 -13.55 21.61 8.79
C ARG A 373 -12.57 20.83 7.93
N SER A 374 -13.03 19.75 7.31
CA SER A 374 -12.19 18.95 6.43
C SER A 374 -11.87 19.68 5.13
N VAL A 375 -10.69 19.40 4.53
CA VAL A 375 -10.25 20.04 3.30
C VAL A 375 -9.46 19.09 2.40
N ILE A 376 -9.67 19.22 1.09
CA ILE A 376 -8.81 18.67 0.03
C ILE A 376 -8.28 19.84 -0.77
N ASN A 377 -6.96 20.07 -0.78
CA ASN A 377 -6.38 21.26 -1.39
C ASN A 377 -5.07 20.97 -2.15
N ASN A 378 -4.73 21.82 -3.12
CA ASN A 378 -3.54 21.74 -3.96
C ASN A 378 -3.34 20.35 -4.58
N VAL A 379 -4.37 19.87 -5.32
CA VAL A 379 -4.34 18.60 -6.03
C VAL A 379 -4.03 18.83 -7.50
N LYS A 380 -3.00 18.17 -8.01
CA LYS A 380 -2.52 18.31 -9.38
C LYS A 380 -2.58 16.96 -10.10
N MET A 381 -3.13 16.95 -11.31
CA MET A 381 -3.04 15.82 -12.24
C MET A 381 -2.36 16.29 -13.53
N LYS A 382 -1.31 15.60 -13.95
CA LYS A 382 -0.49 16.00 -15.09
C LYS A 382 -0.13 14.80 -15.97
N ASN A 383 -0.21 14.97 -17.30
CA ASN A 383 0.15 13.92 -18.25
C ASN A 383 -0.60 12.61 -17.98
N ILE A 384 -1.91 12.65 -17.86
CA ILE A 384 -2.75 11.47 -17.64
C ILE A 384 -3.39 11.04 -18.95
N LYS A 385 -3.16 9.78 -19.33
CA LYS A 385 -3.78 9.17 -20.51
C LYS A 385 -4.45 7.86 -20.14
N VAL A 386 -5.76 7.88 -19.91
CA VAL A 386 -6.50 6.72 -19.44
C VAL A 386 -7.86 6.57 -20.12
N LYS A 387 -8.33 5.31 -20.13
CA LYS A 387 -9.74 5.00 -20.40
C LYS A 387 -10.43 4.83 -19.05
N SER A 388 -11.43 5.66 -18.76
CA SER A 388 -12.35 5.45 -17.65
C SER A 388 -13.51 4.54 -18.10
N THR A 389 -13.85 3.54 -17.31
CA THR A 389 -14.97 2.64 -17.61
C THR A 389 -16.32 3.14 -17.09
N LYS A 390 -16.30 4.11 -16.17
CA LYS A 390 -17.51 4.79 -15.66
C LYS A 390 -17.41 6.30 -15.79
N GLN A 391 -16.57 6.96 -15.00
CA GLN A 391 -16.43 8.41 -15.03
C GLN A 391 -15.05 8.82 -14.50
N PHE A 392 -14.31 9.62 -15.27
CA PHE A 392 -12.96 10.04 -14.86
C PHE A 392 -12.97 10.95 -13.64
N TYR A 393 -13.87 11.92 -13.65
CA TYR A 393 -13.96 12.95 -12.63
C TYR A 393 -15.25 12.81 -11.81
N THR A 394 -15.11 12.54 -10.51
CA THR A 394 -16.23 12.39 -9.60
C THR A 394 -15.92 13.07 -8.27
N MET A 395 -15.87 14.41 -8.29
CA MET A 395 -15.71 15.23 -7.09
C MET A 395 -17.08 15.67 -6.62
N ILE A 396 -17.51 15.15 -5.47
CA ILE A 396 -18.85 15.39 -4.92
C ILE A 396 -18.74 16.48 -3.86
N PRO A 397 -19.49 17.59 -3.96
CA PRO A 397 -19.53 18.61 -2.92
C PRO A 397 -20.20 18.07 -1.65
N SER A 398 -19.84 18.63 -0.50
CA SER A 398 -20.45 18.29 0.80
C SER A 398 -20.34 19.46 1.76
N GLU A 399 -21.31 19.58 2.65
CA GLU A 399 -21.26 20.51 3.78
C GLU A 399 -20.11 20.23 4.77
N ASN A 400 -19.58 18.98 4.76
CA ASN A 400 -18.60 18.52 5.73
C ASN A 400 -17.15 18.80 5.33
N TYR A 401 -16.88 19.18 4.07
CA TYR A 401 -15.52 19.44 3.59
C TYR A 401 -15.47 20.46 2.46
N ASP A 402 -14.32 21.09 2.32
CA ASP A 402 -14.03 22.02 1.23
C ASP A 402 -13.14 21.36 0.18
N LEU A 403 -13.47 21.63 -1.08
CA LEU A 403 -12.66 21.30 -2.25
C LEU A 403 -11.90 22.56 -2.67
N GLY A 404 -10.65 22.69 -2.27
CA GLY A 404 -9.83 23.89 -2.49
C GLY A 404 -9.34 24.04 -3.92
N SER A 405 -8.04 24.07 -4.14
CA SER A 405 -7.43 24.30 -5.45
C SER A 405 -7.07 22.99 -6.16
N PHE A 406 -7.41 22.94 -7.46
CA PHE A 406 -7.12 21.80 -8.32
C PHE A 406 -6.49 22.27 -9.64
N SER A 407 -5.64 21.44 -10.23
CA SER A 407 -5.12 21.68 -11.57
C SER A 407 -5.02 20.40 -12.39
N PHE A 408 -5.40 20.51 -13.66
CA PHE A 408 -5.37 19.42 -14.63
C PHE A 408 -4.59 19.89 -15.86
N GLU A 409 -3.47 19.25 -16.14
CA GLU A 409 -2.57 19.61 -17.24
C GLU A 409 -2.31 18.40 -18.13
N ASN A 410 -2.51 18.53 -19.44
CA ASN A 410 -2.29 17.50 -20.43
C ASN A 410 -3.01 16.19 -20.08
N ILE A 411 -4.32 16.27 -20.00
CA ILE A 411 -5.21 15.13 -19.68
C ILE A 411 -5.90 14.67 -20.97
N ASP A 412 -5.77 13.39 -21.28
CA ASP A 412 -6.42 12.76 -22.43
C ASP A 412 -7.20 11.53 -21.97
N VAL A 413 -8.50 11.65 -21.88
CA VAL A 413 -9.37 10.63 -21.28
C VAL A 413 -10.49 10.22 -22.22
N THR A 414 -10.70 8.91 -22.36
CA THR A 414 -11.94 8.35 -22.89
C THR A 414 -12.87 8.01 -21.71
N ASP A 415 -14.07 8.56 -21.70
CA ASP A 415 -15.01 8.50 -20.57
C ASP A 415 -16.45 8.38 -21.06
N PRO A 416 -17.25 7.39 -20.59
CA PRO A 416 -18.63 7.21 -21.04
C PRO A 416 -19.55 8.39 -20.74
N VAL A 417 -19.29 9.14 -19.67
CA VAL A 417 -20.09 10.30 -19.24
C VAL A 417 -19.64 11.56 -19.95
N GLY A 418 -18.33 11.76 -20.13
CA GLY A 418 -17.75 12.90 -20.84
C GLY A 418 -17.98 14.24 -20.15
N ILE A 419 -18.17 14.25 -18.82
CA ILE A 419 -18.44 15.45 -18.02
C ILE A 419 -17.37 15.61 -16.92
N MET A 420 -16.89 16.85 -16.79
CA MET A 420 -15.99 17.28 -15.73
C MET A 420 -16.51 18.58 -15.17
N ASP A 421 -17.42 18.49 -14.20
CA ASP A 421 -17.97 19.66 -13.51
C ASP A 421 -17.00 20.16 -12.44
N THR A 422 -16.29 21.24 -12.75
CA THR A 422 -15.32 21.86 -11.84
C THR A 422 -15.91 22.97 -10.98
N SER A 423 -17.19 23.30 -11.13
CA SER A 423 -17.87 24.38 -10.38
C SER A 423 -17.91 24.13 -8.87
N VAL A 424 -17.76 22.88 -8.46
CA VAL A 424 -17.72 22.45 -7.04
C VAL A 424 -16.37 22.71 -6.37
N LEU A 425 -15.34 23.10 -7.13
CA LEU A 425 -13.99 23.36 -6.64
C LEU A 425 -13.83 24.84 -6.27
N GLY A 426 -13.09 25.14 -5.21
CA GLY A 426 -12.76 26.52 -4.83
C GLY A 426 -11.97 27.26 -5.93
N SER A 427 -11.05 26.54 -6.57
CA SER A 427 -10.41 27.02 -7.82
C SER A 427 -9.97 25.84 -8.68
N CYS A 428 -10.02 26.01 -10.01
CA CYS A 428 -9.59 25.00 -10.96
C CYS A 428 -8.79 25.62 -12.11
N LYS A 429 -7.65 25.01 -12.45
CA LYS A 429 -6.87 25.36 -13.65
C LYS A 429 -6.92 24.18 -14.63
N LEU A 430 -7.42 24.44 -15.85
CA LEU A 430 -7.45 23.48 -16.94
C LEU A 430 -6.45 23.90 -18.03
N ASN A 431 -5.54 23.01 -18.40
CA ASN A 431 -4.59 23.21 -19.49
C ASN A 431 -4.48 21.96 -20.34
N LYS A 432 -4.88 22.02 -21.60
CA LYS A 432 -4.86 20.89 -22.54
C LYS A 432 -5.62 19.67 -22.03
N VAL A 433 -6.81 19.86 -21.46
CA VAL A 433 -7.69 18.79 -21.01
C VAL A 433 -8.62 18.34 -22.11
N LYS A 434 -8.66 17.05 -22.42
CA LYS A 434 -9.55 16.45 -23.40
C LYS A 434 -10.34 15.30 -22.79
N LEU A 435 -11.66 15.33 -22.96
CA LEU A 435 -12.56 14.19 -22.71
C LEU A 435 -13.18 13.76 -24.05
N ASN A 436 -13.02 12.48 -24.41
CA ASN A 436 -13.53 11.92 -25.68
C ASN A 436 -13.08 12.74 -26.91
N GLY A 437 -11.83 13.21 -26.92
CA GLY A 437 -11.25 14.02 -27.97
C GLY A 437 -11.68 15.51 -27.97
N LYS A 438 -12.66 15.89 -27.15
CA LYS A 438 -13.14 17.29 -27.04
C LYS A 438 -12.38 18.03 -25.94
N ALA A 439 -11.92 19.24 -26.25
CA ALA A 439 -11.28 20.11 -25.26
C ALA A 439 -12.31 20.57 -24.20
N ILE A 440 -11.91 20.50 -22.93
CA ILE A 440 -12.63 21.09 -21.80
C ILE A 440 -11.98 22.44 -21.49
N LYS A 441 -12.81 23.47 -21.35
CA LYS A 441 -12.39 24.84 -21.06
C LYS A 441 -12.71 25.22 -19.62
#